data_06d5932cdb3311f5280b28c5a954a417
#
_entry.id   06d5932cdb3311f5280b28c5a954a417
#
_cell.length_a   1.000
_cell.length_b   1.000
_cell.length_c   1.000
_cell.angle_alpha   90.00
_cell.angle_beta   90.00
_cell.angle_gamma   90.00
#
_symmetry.space_group_name_H-M   'P 1'
#
loop_
_entity.id
_entity.type
_entity.pdbx_description
1 polymer ?
#
loop_
_entity_poly.entity_id
_entity_poly.type
_entity_poly.pdbx_seq_one_letter_code
_entity_poly.pdbx_strand_id
1 'polypeptide(L)'
;RCMRLLLIEQPVARDFREVSTALKLITDIERIGDQAADIAEIVSNLKDEAYIKRLTHTVRMGRLAVRMVHDGVASFINGDEALADETIARDDEMDALFLTVKNELVELIKKDSSNADQAIMFMMIAKYLERIGDHAVNVCEWTKYSETGVHIKY
;
A
#
# COMPACT_ATOMS: atom_id res chain seq x y z
N ARG A 1 -19.82 11.05 -8.51
CA ARG A 1 -19.55 11.96 -9.67
C ARG A 1 -19.18 11.18 -10.92
N CYS A 2 -18.19 10.26 -10.87
CA CYS A 2 -17.75 9.47 -12.04
C CYS A 2 -18.91 8.74 -12.75
N MET A 3 -19.77 8.01 -12.03
CA MET A 3 -20.94 7.32 -12.61
C MET A 3 -21.87 8.28 -13.34
N ARG A 4 -22.08 9.49 -12.83
CA ARG A 4 -22.90 10.51 -13.48
C ARG A 4 -22.27 10.99 -14.78
N LEU A 5 -20.95 11.19 -14.80
CA LEU A 5 -20.22 11.57 -16.03
C LEU A 5 -20.35 10.49 -17.10
N LEU A 6 -20.17 9.22 -16.74
CA LEU A 6 -20.30 8.09 -17.68
C LEU A 6 -21.72 8.00 -18.29
N LEU A 7 -22.77 8.25 -17.50
CA LEU A 7 -24.16 8.10 -17.94
C LEU A 7 -24.68 9.30 -18.75
N ILE A 8 -24.26 10.52 -18.41
CA ILE A 8 -24.80 11.75 -18.99
C ILE A 8 -23.93 12.26 -20.14
N GLU A 9 -22.62 12.33 -19.92
CA GLU A 9 -21.70 12.95 -20.89
C GLU A 9 -21.22 11.95 -21.95
N GLN A 10 -21.47 10.63 -21.75
CA GLN A 10 -21.07 9.55 -22.65
C GLN A 10 -19.62 9.70 -23.17
N PRO A 11 -18.64 9.82 -22.25
CA PRO A 11 -17.25 10.07 -22.63
C PRO A 11 -16.74 8.94 -23.52
N VAL A 12 -15.84 9.25 -24.46
CA VAL A 12 -15.27 8.29 -25.40
C VAL A 12 -13.76 8.21 -25.24
N ALA A 13 -13.20 7.07 -25.66
CA ALA A 13 -11.76 6.84 -25.73
C ALA A 13 -11.03 7.24 -24.44
N ARG A 14 -10.17 8.27 -24.48
CA ARG A 14 -9.34 8.70 -23.35
C ARG A 14 -10.17 9.13 -22.14
N ASP A 15 -11.18 9.97 -22.34
CA ASP A 15 -12.01 10.46 -21.23
C ASP A 15 -12.74 9.32 -20.53
N PHE A 16 -13.20 8.31 -21.27
CA PHE A 16 -13.81 7.11 -20.70
C PHE A 16 -12.80 6.32 -19.86
N ARG A 17 -11.56 6.14 -20.34
CA ARG A 17 -10.51 5.44 -19.58
C ARG A 17 -10.19 6.19 -18.29
N GLU A 18 -10.01 7.50 -18.34
CA GLU A 18 -9.69 8.32 -17.16
C GLU A 18 -10.78 8.22 -16.09
N VAL A 19 -12.06 8.37 -16.47
CA VAL A 19 -13.18 8.25 -15.52
C VAL A 19 -13.31 6.81 -14.97
N SER A 20 -13.12 5.80 -15.82
CA SER A 20 -13.18 4.39 -15.38
C SER A 20 -12.01 4.01 -14.47
N THR A 21 -10.82 4.52 -14.75
CA THR A 21 -9.65 4.38 -13.89
C THR A 21 -9.89 5.04 -12.53
N ALA A 22 -10.40 6.27 -12.48
CA ALA A 22 -10.73 6.93 -11.24
C ALA A 22 -11.69 6.11 -10.35
N LEU A 23 -12.65 5.40 -10.95
CA LEU A 23 -13.54 4.48 -10.20
C LEU A 23 -12.77 3.28 -9.59
N LYS A 24 -11.77 2.77 -10.27
CA LYS A 24 -10.93 1.68 -9.76
C LYS A 24 -10.02 2.16 -8.63
N LEU A 25 -9.38 3.31 -8.80
CA LEU A 25 -8.51 3.91 -7.80
C LEU A 25 -9.21 4.16 -6.46
N ILE A 26 -10.50 4.54 -6.48
CA ILE A 26 -11.28 4.75 -5.24
C ILE A 26 -11.27 3.49 -4.37
N THR A 27 -11.37 2.30 -4.97
CA THR A 27 -11.35 1.04 -4.21
C THR A 27 -9.98 0.79 -3.58
N ASP A 28 -8.89 1.03 -4.32
CA ASP A 28 -7.54 0.84 -3.77
C ASP A 28 -7.25 1.87 -2.66
N ILE A 29 -7.66 3.13 -2.83
CA ILE A 29 -7.51 4.18 -1.81
C ILE A 29 -8.34 3.85 -0.55
N GLU A 30 -9.56 3.33 -0.71
CA GLU A 30 -10.40 2.86 0.41
C GLU A 30 -9.67 1.74 1.19
N ARG A 31 -9.11 0.75 0.49
CA ARG A 31 -8.34 -0.33 1.11
C ARG A 31 -7.09 0.15 1.85
N ILE A 32 -6.38 1.13 1.30
CA ILE A 32 -5.26 1.79 1.98
C ILE A 32 -5.73 2.42 3.30
N GLY A 33 -6.87 3.11 3.27
CA GLY A 33 -7.48 3.72 4.46
C GLY A 33 -7.87 2.69 5.52
N ASP A 34 -8.53 1.60 5.12
CA ASP A 34 -8.93 0.50 6.01
C ASP A 34 -7.70 -0.08 6.72
N GLN A 35 -6.64 -0.37 5.97
CA GLN A 35 -5.42 -0.96 6.54
C GLN A 35 -4.66 0.00 7.45
N ALA A 36 -4.68 1.30 7.15
CA ALA A 36 -4.13 2.30 8.06
C ALA A 36 -4.91 2.37 9.37
N ALA A 37 -6.24 2.22 9.33
CA ALA A 37 -7.08 2.14 10.53
C ALA A 37 -6.78 0.88 11.35
N ASP A 38 -6.64 -0.30 10.71
CA ASP A 38 -6.25 -1.55 11.36
C ASP A 38 -4.89 -1.42 12.07
N ILE A 39 -3.90 -0.79 11.43
CA ILE A 39 -2.59 -0.51 12.05
C ILE A 39 -2.77 0.37 13.29
N ALA A 40 -3.56 1.43 13.20
CA ALA A 40 -3.79 2.35 14.31
C ALA A 40 -4.46 1.65 15.50
N GLU A 41 -5.40 0.74 15.25
CA GLU A 41 -6.05 -0.08 16.28
C GLU A 41 -5.02 -0.97 17.01
N ILE A 42 -4.18 -1.70 16.26
CA ILE A 42 -3.13 -2.53 16.86
C ILE A 42 -2.16 -1.70 17.69
N VAL A 43 -1.70 -0.55 17.16
CA VAL A 43 -0.79 0.34 17.89
C VAL A 43 -1.42 0.88 19.17
N SER A 44 -2.72 1.19 19.15
CA SER A 44 -3.46 1.61 20.35
C SER A 44 -3.48 0.54 21.43
N ASN A 45 -3.55 -0.73 21.06
CA ASN A 45 -3.53 -1.85 22.00
C ASN A 45 -2.13 -2.11 22.59
N LEU A 46 -1.07 -1.71 21.87
CA LEU A 46 0.33 -1.89 22.28
C LEU A 46 0.92 -0.70 23.08
N LYS A 47 0.21 0.41 23.21
CA LYS A 47 0.75 1.69 23.72
C LYS A 47 1.33 1.65 25.14
N ASP A 48 0.79 0.77 25.99
CA ASP A 48 1.17 0.65 27.40
C ASP A 48 2.18 -0.48 27.66
N GLU A 49 2.65 -1.14 26.59
CA GLU A 49 3.56 -2.27 26.67
C GLU A 49 5.01 -1.89 26.31
N ALA A 50 5.98 -2.51 26.97
CA ALA A 50 7.36 -2.45 26.52
C ALA A 50 7.54 -3.29 25.26
N TYR A 51 8.10 -2.70 24.20
CA TYR A 51 8.26 -3.41 22.93
C TYR A 51 9.36 -4.46 23.02
N ILE A 52 9.07 -5.68 22.53
CA ILE A 52 10.00 -6.81 22.49
C ILE A 52 11.23 -6.54 21.61
N LYS A 53 11.18 -5.53 20.72
CA LYS A 53 12.29 -5.13 19.84
C LYS A 53 12.17 -3.67 19.41
N ARG A 54 13.29 -3.11 18.90
CA ARG A 54 13.26 -1.83 18.17
C ARG A 54 12.56 -2.03 16.82
N LEU A 55 11.64 -1.14 16.49
CA LEU A 55 10.82 -1.22 15.26
C LEU A 55 11.50 -0.58 14.03
N THR A 56 12.83 -0.70 13.89
CA THR A 56 13.60 -0.01 12.85
C THR A 56 13.09 -0.32 11.45
N HIS A 57 12.92 -1.61 11.12
CA HIS A 57 12.46 -2.03 9.81
C HIS A 57 10.96 -1.74 9.60
N THR A 58 10.14 -1.94 10.63
CA THR A 58 8.70 -1.61 10.57
C THR A 58 8.47 -0.12 10.31
N VAL A 59 9.25 0.77 10.98
CA VAL A 59 9.20 2.22 10.72
C VAL A 59 9.65 2.55 9.30
N ARG A 60 10.67 1.85 8.77
CA ARG A 60 11.12 2.00 7.38
C ARG A 60 10.03 1.59 6.40
N MET A 61 9.34 0.45 6.63
CA MET A 61 8.17 0.04 5.86
C MET A 61 7.08 1.13 5.85
N GLY A 62 6.75 1.68 7.02
CA GLY A 62 5.74 2.74 7.12
C GLY A 62 6.10 3.98 6.30
N ARG A 63 7.36 4.43 6.33
CA ARG A 63 7.83 5.55 5.51
C ARG A 63 7.80 5.25 4.01
N LEU A 64 8.15 4.02 3.65
CA LEU A 64 8.10 3.55 2.26
C LEU A 64 6.66 3.50 1.76
N ALA A 65 5.72 2.91 2.53
CA ALA A 65 4.30 2.86 2.20
C ALA A 65 3.71 4.26 1.96
N VAL A 66 3.96 5.21 2.86
CA VAL A 66 3.51 6.61 2.70
C VAL A 66 4.04 7.22 1.41
N ARG A 67 5.31 6.98 1.07
CA ARG A 67 5.90 7.48 -0.17
C ARG A 67 5.27 6.83 -1.40
N MET A 68 5.10 5.51 -1.40
CA MET A 68 4.48 4.78 -2.51
C MET A 68 3.05 5.27 -2.77
N VAL A 69 2.24 5.46 -1.73
CA VAL A 69 0.88 6.00 -1.87
C VAL A 69 0.87 7.42 -2.42
N HIS A 70 1.72 8.30 -1.88
CA HIS A 70 1.83 9.68 -2.34
C HIS A 70 2.23 9.74 -3.82
N ASP A 71 3.29 9.02 -4.20
CA ASP A 71 3.83 9.06 -5.55
C ASP A 71 2.90 8.35 -6.54
N GLY A 72 2.22 7.26 -6.13
CA GLY A 72 1.20 6.59 -6.93
C GLY A 72 0.01 7.52 -7.24
N VAL A 73 -0.51 8.24 -6.26
CA VAL A 73 -1.59 9.22 -6.48
C VAL A 73 -1.10 10.39 -7.33
N ALA A 74 0.11 10.89 -7.08
CA ALA A 74 0.70 11.97 -7.88
C ALA A 74 0.92 11.57 -9.35
N SER A 75 1.34 10.33 -9.60
CA SER A 75 1.51 9.81 -10.97
C SER A 75 0.18 9.82 -11.74
N PHE A 76 -0.93 9.44 -11.09
CA PHE A 76 -2.26 9.48 -11.71
C PHE A 76 -2.71 10.92 -12.02
N ILE A 77 -2.57 11.84 -11.05
CA ILE A 77 -3.01 13.24 -11.22
C ILE A 77 -2.25 13.93 -12.37
N ASN A 78 -0.97 13.61 -12.54
CA ASN A 78 -0.09 14.25 -13.53
C ASN A 78 0.05 13.47 -14.86
N GLY A 79 -0.50 12.25 -14.94
CA GLY A 79 -0.26 11.34 -16.08
C GLY A 79 1.20 10.92 -16.19
N ASP A 80 1.92 10.83 -15.05
CA ASP A 80 3.37 10.59 -15.01
C ASP A 80 3.68 9.09 -14.94
N GLU A 81 3.86 8.47 -16.12
CA GLU A 81 4.21 7.05 -16.24
C GLU A 81 5.59 6.72 -15.63
N ALA A 82 6.55 7.65 -15.70
CA ALA A 82 7.88 7.41 -15.14
C ALA A 82 7.83 7.32 -13.62
N LEU A 83 7.08 8.22 -12.96
CA LEU A 83 6.85 8.16 -11.52
C LEU A 83 6.07 6.90 -11.12
N ALA A 84 5.13 6.45 -11.95
CA ALA A 84 4.42 5.19 -11.75
C ALA A 84 5.39 3.99 -11.77
N ASP A 85 6.27 3.90 -12.76
CA ASP A 85 7.28 2.84 -12.88
C ASP A 85 8.26 2.85 -11.71
N GLU A 86 8.75 4.01 -11.30
CA GLU A 86 9.61 4.14 -10.12
C GLU A 86 8.91 3.68 -8.84
N THR A 87 7.61 3.94 -8.72
CA THR A 87 6.83 3.55 -7.54
C THR A 87 6.59 2.04 -7.52
N ILE A 88 6.28 1.44 -8.66
CA ILE A 88 6.16 -0.03 -8.82
C ILE A 88 7.48 -0.71 -8.42
N ALA A 89 8.62 -0.20 -8.90
CA ALA A 89 9.93 -0.78 -8.58
C ALA A 89 10.30 -0.75 -7.08
N ARG A 90 9.64 0.10 -6.28
CA ARG A 90 9.84 0.14 -4.81
C ARG A 90 9.19 -1.02 -4.07
N ASP A 91 8.33 -1.77 -4.72
CA ASP A 91 7.65 -2.92 -4.13
C ASP A 91 8.64 -4.02 -3.73
N ASP A 92 9.68 -4.24 -4.52
CA ASP A 92 10.78 -5.15 -4.16
C ASP A 92 11.44 -4.79 -2.82
N GLU A 93 11.58 -3.48 -2.51
CA GLU A 93 12.10 -3.02 -1.22
C GLU A 93 11.09 -3.29 -0.09
N MET A 94 9.79 -3.12 -0.34
CA MET A 94 8.73 -3.40 0.63
C MET A 94 8.72 -4.87 1.00
N ASP A 95 8.78 -5.76 0.03
CA ASP A 95 8.82 -7.21 0.20
C ASP A 95 10.05 -7.66 0.97
N ALA A 96 11.23 -7.14 0.62
CA ALA A 96 12.46 -7.45 1.32
C ALA A 96 12.41 -7.02 2.80
N LEU A 97 11.82 -5.85 3.09
CA LEU A 97 11.62 -5.37 4.46
C LEU A 97 10.61 -6.25 5.22
N PHE A 98 9.51 -6.65 4.59
CA PHE A 98 8.54 -7.55 5.18
C PHE A 98 9.18 -8.89 5.57
N LEU A 99 9.96 -9.51 4.68
CA LEU A 99 10.68 -10.75 4.97
C LEU A 99 11.68 -10.56 6.12
N THR A 100 12.36 -9.43 6.18
CA THR A 100 13.28 -9.11 7.28
C THR A 100 12.54 -9.04 8.62
N VAL A 101 11.46 -8.29 8.70
CA VAL A 101 10.62 -8.17 9.92
C VAL A 101 10.09 -9.54 10.34
N LYS A 102 9.56 -10.31 9.39
CA LYS A 102 9.07 -11.67 9.66
C LYS A 102 10.13 -12.54 10.29
N ASN A 103 11.35 -12.58 9.73
CA ASN A 103 12.42 -13.41 10.24
C ASN A 103 12.87 -12.96 11.64
N GLU A 104 12.99 -11.66 11.90
CA GLU A 104 13.30 -11.12 13.22
C GLU A 104 12.27 -11.53 14.27
N LEU A 105 10.97 -11.47 13.95
CA LEU A 105 9.90 -11.86 14.87
C LEU A 105 9.91 -13.36 15.15
N VAL A 106 10.16 -14.19 14.15
CA VAL A 106 10.30 -15.65 14.33
C VAL A 106 11.45 -15.98 15.27
N GLU A 107 12.61 -15.32 15.13
CA GLU A 107 13.76 -15.56 16.02
C GLU A 107 13.49 -15.09 17.46
N LEU A 108 12.70 -14.02 17.65
CA LEU A 108 12.29 -13.57 18.99
C LEU A 108 11.37 -14.59 19.67
N ILE A 109 10.42 -15.17 18.95
CA ILE A 109 9.52 -16.22 19.48
C ILE A 109 10.32 -17.49 19.83
N LYS A 110 11.29 -17.88 18.98
CA LYS A 110 12.16 -19.04 19.27
C LYS A 110 13.00 -18.87 20.54
N LYS A 111 13.45 -17.63 20.81
CA LYS A 111 14.25 -17.33 22.02
C LYS A 111 13.39 -17.35 23.27
N ASP A 112 12.19 -16.82 23.20
CA ASP A 112 11.26 -16.73 24.30
C ASP A 112 9.82 -16.72 23.76
N SER A 113 9.08 -17.79 24.02
CA SER A 113 7.70 -17.94 23.57
C SER A 113 6.74 -16.92 24.18
N SER A 114 7.08 -16.26 25.29
CA SER A 114 6.29 -15.18 25.89
C SER A 114 6.19 -13.94 24.97
N ASN A 115 7.07 -13.82 23.98
CA ASN A 115 7.02 -12.76 22.97
C ASN A 115 5.97 -12.99 21.88
N ALA A 116 5.30 -14.16 21.85
CA ALA A 116 4.48 -14.59 20.71
C ALA A 116 3.32 -13.62 20.42
N ASP A 117 2.59 -13.19 21.43
CA ASP A 117 1.41 -12.32 21.26
C ASP A 117 1.81 -10.97 20.62
N GLN A 118 2.83 -10.31 21.18
CA GLN A 118 3.30 -9.04 20.65
C GLN A 118 3.99 -9.18 19.28
N ALA A 119 4.69 -10.30 19.02
CA ALA A 119 5.28 -10.60 17.73
C ALA A 119 4.22 -10.78 16.64
N ILE A 120 3.08 -11.41 16.96
CA ILE A 120 1.95 -11.55 16.04
C ILE A 120 1.37 -10.16 15.71
N MET A 121 1.19 -9.28 16.69
CA MET A 121 0.72 -7.92 16.46
C MET A 121 1.66 -7.13 15.53
N PHE A 122 2.98 -7.23 15.73
CA PHE A 122 3.96 -6.60 14.83
C PHE A 122 3.98 -7.23 13.43
N MET A 123 3.73 -8.54 13.32
CA MET A 123 3.59 -9.21 12.03
C MET A 123 2.36 -8.70 11.27
N MET A 124 1.23 -8.48 11.96
CA MET A 124 0.03 -7.91 11.36
C MET A 124 0.27 -6.48 10.86
N ILE A 125 0.93 -5.63 11.66
CA ILE A 125 1.32 -4.29 11.22
C ILE A 125 2.18 -4.35 9.95
N ALA A 126 3.21 -5.22 9.93
CA ALA A 126 4.07 -5.38 8.76
C ALA A 126 3.29 -5.85 7.53
N LYS A 127 2.33 -6.79 7.70
CA LYS A 127 1.48 -7.26 6.60
C LYS A 127 0.53 -6.20 6.08
N TYR A 128 -0.03 -5.36 6.95
CA TYR A 128 -0.85 -4.24 6.50
C TYR A 128 -0.04 -3.17 5.75
N LEU A 129 1.21 -2.91 6.17
CA LEU A 129 2.10 -1.99 5.46
C LEU A 129 2.48 -2.51 4.07
N GLU A 130 2.77 -3.81 3.94
CA GLU A 130 3.01 -4.44 2.64
C GLU A 130 1.78 -4.33 1.74
N ARG A 131 0.57 -4.63 2.25
CA ARG A 131 -0.67 -4.49 1.48
C ARG A 131 -0.96 -3.04 1.05
N ILE A 132 -0.58 -2.05 1.85
CA ILE A 132 -0.64 -0.64 1.43
C ILE A 132 0.28 -0.40 0.23
N GLY A 133 1.47 -1.01 0.20
CA GLY A 133 2.38 -1.03 -0.95
C GLY A 133 1.73 -1.65 -2.18
N ASP A 134 1.15 -2.87 -2.06
CA ASP A 134 0.42 -3.56 -3.12
C ASP A 134 -0.67 -2.66 -3.74
N HIS A 135 -1.47 -1.98 -2.91
CA HIS A 135 -2.51 -1.08 -3.40
C HIS A 135 -1.94 0.18 -4.08
N ALA A 136 -0.78 0.68 -3.63
CA ALA A 136 -0.09 1.77 -4.31
C ALA A 136 0.44 1.33 -5.69
N VAL A 137 0.94 0.10 -5.82
CA VAL A 137 1.29 -0.51 -7.12
C VAL A 137 0.07 -0.59 -8.03
N ASN A 138 -1.09 -1.08 -7.53
CA ASN A 138 -2.32 -1.10 -8.30
C ASN A 138 -2.71 0.30 -8.83
N VAL A 139 -2.56 1.35 -8.00
CA VAL A 139 -2.80 2.73 -8.43
C VAL A 139 -1.90 3.09 -9.62
N CYS A 140 -0.61 2.74 -9.58
CA CYS A 140 0.35 2.99 -10.66
C CYS A 140 0.02 2.18 -11.93
N GLU A 141 -0.38 0.91 -11.81
CA GLU A 141 -0.82 0.09 -12.94
C GLU A 141 -2.03 0.72 -13.64
N TRP A 142 -3.01 1.21 -12.86
CA TRP A 142 -4.16 1.91 -13.39
C TRP A 142 -3.81 3.26 -14.02
N THR A 143 -2.81 3.97 -13.51
CA THR A 143 -2.26 5.19 -14.13
C THR A 143 -1.75 4.87 -15.53
N LYS A 144 -0.91 3.87 -15.66
CA LYS A 144 -0.38 3.42 -16.97
C LYS A 144 -1.49 3.00 -17.94
N TYR A 145 -2.52 2.29 -17.44
CA TYR A 145 -3.68 1.96 -18.26
C TYR A 145 -4.43 3.21 -18.74
N SER A 146 -4.62 4.20 -17.90
CA SER A 146 -5.28 5.46 -18.27
C SER A 146 -4.60 6.14 -19.44
N GLU A 147 -3.27 6.18 -19.44
CA GLU A 147 -2.48 6.84 -20.49
C GLU A 147 -2.35 5.97 -21.77
N THR A 148 -1.98 4.70 -21.61
CA THR A 148 -1.63 3.83 -22.74
C THR A 148 -2.83 3.04 -23.30
N GLY A 149 -3.85 2.78 -22.52
CA GLY A 149 -4.94 1.87 -22.84
C GLY A 149 -4.60 0.39 -22.67
N VAL A 150 -3.41 0.05 -22.19
CA VAL A 150 -2.96 -1.32 -21.96
C VAL A 150 -2.80 -1.56 -20.46
N HIS A 151 -3.56 -2.52 -19.92
CA HIS A 151 -3.44 -2.91 -18.52
C HIS A 151 -2.38 -3.99 -18.37
N ILE A 152 -1.25 -3.64 -17.77
CA ILE A 152 -0.16 -4.57 -17.44
C ILE A 152 -0.18 -4.77 -15.92
N LYS A 153 -0.18 -6.03 -15.47
CA LYS A 153 0.03 -6.40 -14.07
C LYS A 153 1.49 -6.79 -13.86
N TYR A 154 2.09 -6.25 -12.84
CA TYR A 154 3.45 -6.54 -12.40
C TYR A 154 3.49 -7.55 -11.25
#